data_e38c31d40dd38b19023568d07f7936b1
#
_entry.id   e38c31d40dd38b19023568d07f7936b1
#
_cell.length_a   1.000
_cell.length_b   1.000
_cell.length_c   1.000
_cell.angle_alpha   90.00
_cell.angle_beta   90.00
_cell.angle_gamma   90.00
#
_symmetry.space_group_name_H-M   'P 1'
#
loop_
_entity.id
_entity.type
_entity.pdbx_description
1 polymer ?
#
loop_
_entity_poly.entity_id
_entity_poly.type
_entity_poly.pdbx_seq_one_letter_code
_entity_poly.pdbx_strand_id
1 'polypeptide(L)'
;MAKLPALALFFIASTATGYAQSGRRVEPAPSPPPSVANDPAEYSESRPARRRPLGPTVLRARAASANAAVGTQPQVQATPANDEDVLRVETDLITVPVSVFDRSGLYVANLRRSDFRIFEDGIEQEIAYFGTEDKPFTVVLLLDTSLSTTYKIEEIRQAAMAFVDQLRMQDSVMVIDFNRNIKVRTEVTNDRSRIFRAIQKANFGSGTSLYDAVDFTLRRRLDAIPGRKAIVLFTDGVDTTSRRAGYDSTLSLAEEADAMIFPIYYNTFAWNRPRLGFPEIYSQIGTRPEDYALGRKYLDEISEYTGGRVFRPESTPGGLAAAFEGIAEELRRQYNIGYIPAKRGNPGERKLITVRVNRPNLNVRARDSYIVGDSNPKQ
;
A
#
# COMPACT_ATOMS: atom_id res chain seq x y z
N MET A 1 17.54 37.25 64.87
CA MET A 1 18.81 38.00 64.98
C MET A 1 19.85 37.30 64.12
N ALA A 2 20.35 37.97 63.06
CA ALA A 2 21.63 37.86 62.35
C ALA A 2 21.40 38.22 60.90
N LYS A 3 21.71 39.21 60.55
CA LYS A 3 22.52 40.17 59.76
C LYS A 3 23.00 39.54 58.41
N LEU A 4 22.48 40.14 57.32
CA LEU A 4 23.08 40.14 55.97
C LEU A 4 24.37 40.97 55.94
N PRO A 5 25.31 40.70 55.03
CA PRO A 5 26.16 41.73 54.48
C PRO A 5 25.93 41.96 52.98
N ALA A 6 26.07 43.19 52.59
CA ALA A 6 26.00 43.78 51.29
C ALA A 6 27.14 43.31 50.38
N LEU A 7 26.84 43.10 49.07
CA LEU A 7 27.85 42.87 48.05
C LEU A 7 27.92 44.10 47.12
N ALA A 8 29.12 44.69 47.05
CA ALA A 8 29.44 45.85 46.26
C ALA A 8 29.55 45.55 44.75
N LEU A 9 28.97 46.46 43.95
CA LEU A 9 29.17 46.49 42.50
C LEU A 9 30.51 47.12 42.15
N PHE A 10 31.34 46.40 41.41
CA PHE A 10 32.48 46.99 40.71
C PHE A 10 32.13 47.24 39.26
N PHE A 11 32.13 48.51 38.85
CA PHE A 11 32.08 48.93 37.45
C PHE A 11 33.51 48.91 36.88
N ILE A 12 33.74 48.10 35.85
CA ILE A 12 34.96 48.21 35.05
C ILE A 12 34.56 48.84 33.71
N ALA A 13 35.03 50.02 33.49
CA ALA A 13 34.95 50.75 32.22
C ALA A 13 36.05 50.23 31.29
N SER A 14 35.65 49.56 30.18
CA SER A 14 36.54 49.19 29.09
C SER A 14 36.39 50.16 27.93
N THR A 15 37.49 50.90 27.67
CA THR A 15 37.62 51.74 26.49
C THR A 15 37.88 50.88 25.24
N ALA A 16 36.95 50.87 24.28
CA ALA A 16 37.13 50.25 23.01
C ALA A 16 37.67 51.23 21.97
N THR A 17 38.86 50.94 21.47
CA THR A 17 39.50 51.62 20.34
C THR A 17 38.84 51.13 19.05
N GLY A 18 38.24 52.02 18.28
CA GLY A 18 37.61 51.73 17.03
C GLY A 18 38.61 51.49 15.89
N TYR A 19 38.50 50.38 15.22
CA TYR A 19 39.06 50.16 13.88
C TYR A 19 37.96 50.40 12.84
N ALA A 20 38.17 51.38 11.97
CA ALA A 20 37.31 51.61 10.81
C ALA A 20 37.57 50.54 9.75
N GLN A 21 36.60 49.66 9.52
CA GLN A 21 36.58 48.79 8.32
C GLN A 21 35.72 49.42 7.23
N SER A 22 36.32 49.51 6.04
CA SER A 22 35.76 50.03 4.81
C SER A 22 34.47 49.30 4.44
N GLY A 23 33.38 50.06 4.30
CA GLY A 23 32.06 49.56 4.02
C GLY A 23 31.95 48.98 2.61
N ARG A 24 31.73 47.65 2.53
CA ARG A 24 31.06 47.03 1.39
C ARG A 24 29.57 47.03 1.71
N ARG A 25 28.80 47.83 0.98
CA ARG A 25 27.33 47.88 1.05
C ARG A 25 26.83 46.51 0.58
N VAL A 26 26.40 45.67 1.51
CA VAL A 26 25.68 44.43 1.19
C VAL A 26 24.23 44.85 0.97
N GLU A 27 23.73 44.71 -0.25
CA GLU A 27 22.29 44.86 -0.50
C GLU A 27 21.53 43.85 0.35
N PRO A 28 20.42 44.25 1.01
CA PRO A 28 19.61 43.32 1.77
C PRO A 28 19.04 42.30 0.78
N ALA A 29 19.19 40.99 1.12
CA ALA A 29 18.58 39.92 0.38
C ALA A 29 17.07 40.19 0.22
N PRO A 30 16.47 39.86 -0.94
CA PRO A 30 15.04 40.03 -1.13
C PRO A 30 14.29 39.27 -0.05
N SER A 31 13.34 39.93 0.58
CA SER A 31 12.45 39.30 1.57
C SER A 31 11.81 38.06 0.94
N PRO A 32 11.73 36.91 1.65
CA PRO A 32 11.02 35.77 1.14
C PRO A 32 9.57 36.17 0.83
N PRO A 33 8.98 35.66 -0.25
CA PRO A 33 7.59 35.97 -0.58
C PRO A 33 6.71 35.65 0.63
N PRO A 34 5.65 36.44 0.88
CA PRO A 34 4.76 36.22 2.00
C PRO A 34 4.29 34.76 1.93
N SER A 35 4.46 34.03 3.03
CA SER A 35 3.85 32.71 3.16
C SER A 35 2.36 32.88 2.90
N VAL A 36 1.85 32.26 1.86
CA VAL A 36 0.42 32.22 1.56
C VAL A 36 -0.24 31.69 2.84
N ALA A 37 -0.99 32.58 3.52
CA ALA A 37 -1.81 32.18 4.65
C ALA A 37 -2.64 31.00 4.18
N ASN A 38 -2.61 29.88 4.92
CA ASN A 38 -3.44 28.73 4.65
C ASN A 38 -4.91 29.15 4.80
N ASP A 39 -5.51 29.64 3.72
CA ASP A 39 -6.94 29.59 3.60
C ASP A 39 -7.39 28.15 3.80
N PRO A 40 -8.41 27.87 4.61
CA PRO A 40 -8.90 26.51 4.79
C PRO A 40 -9.22 25.96 3.40
N ALA A 41 -8.48 24.93 2.98
CA ALA A 41 -8.62 24.39 1.66
C ALA A 41 -10.09 23.99 1.45
N GLU A 42 -10.70 24.51 0.39
CA GLU A 42 -12.10 24.18 0.02
C GLU A 42 -12.29 22.72 -0.35
N TYR A 43 -11.23 21.95 -0.42
CA TYR A 43 -11.20 20.55 -0.81
C TYR A 43 -10.28 19.71 0.09
N SER A 44 -10.48 18.40 0.05
CA SER A 44 -9.58 17.40 0.63
C SER A 44 -8.88 16.62 -0.49
N GLU A 45 -7.62 16.28 -0.29
CA GLU A 45 -6.78 15.65 -1.30
C GLU A 45 -6.16 14.35 -0.79
N SER A 46 -6.00 13.37 -1.68
CA SER A 46 -5.28 12.15 -1.36
C SER A 46 -3.81 12.49 -1.09
N ARG A 47 -3.25 11.94 0.00
CA ARG A 47 -1.86 12.19 0.37
C ARG A 47 -0.96 11.33 -0.49
N PRO A 48 0.05 11.92 -1.17
CA PRO A 48 1.06 11.13 -1.85
C PRO A 48 1.87 10.33 -0.83
N ALA A 49 2.19 9.09 -1.14
CA ALA A 49 3.08 8.27 -0.32
C ALA A 49 4.44 8.97 -0.15
N ARG A 50 5.06 8.86 1.03
CA ARG A 50 6.38 9.41 1.30
C ARG A 50 7.41 8.68 0.46
N ARG A 51 7.85 9.31 -0.64
CA ARG A 51 8.74 8.69 -1.63
C ARG A 51 10.17 8.56 -1.11
N ARG A 52 10.73 7.37 -1.25
CA ARG A 52 12.18 7.20 -1.37
C ARG A 52 12.62 7.59 -2.79
N PRO A 53 13.78 8.27 -2.96
CA PRO A 53 14.40 8.36 -4.28
C PRO A 53 14.67 6.93 -4.78
N LEU A 54 14.06 6.54 -5.88
CA LEU A 54 14.37 5.26 -6.52
C LEU A 54 15.80 5.35 -7.06
N GLY A 55 16.65 4.40 -6.64
CA GLY A 55 17.88 4.13 -7.34
C GLY A 55 17.57 3.76 -8.80
N PRO A 56 18.55 3.85 -9.72
CA PRO A 56 18.32 3.62 -11.14
C PRO A 56 17.70 2.23 -11.33
N THR A 57 16.54 2.20 -11.98
CA THR A 57 15.82 0.97 -12.30
C THR A 57 16.66 0.18 -13.30
N VAL A 58 17.27 -0.90 -12.85
CA VAL A 58 17.98 -1.83 -13.74
C VAL A 58 16.90 -2.68 -14.42
N LEU A 59 16.48 -2.23 -15.60
CA LEU A 59 15.67 -3.03 -16.50
C LEU A 59 16.51 -4.25 -16.93
N ARG A 60 16.30 -5.39 -16.30
CA ARG A 60 16.78 -6.67 -16.80
C ARG A 60 15.89 -7.06 -17.98
N ALA A 61 16.32 -6.70 -19.18
CA ALA A 61 15.76 -7.23 -20.41
C ALA A 61 15.87 -8.76 -20.37
N ARG A 62 14.73 -9.42 -20.34
CA ARG A 62 14.63 -10.89 -20.46
C ARG A 62 14.81 -11.21 -21.94
N ALA A 63 16.00 -11.66 -22.30
CA ALA A 63 16.28 -12.19 -23.63
C ALA A 63 15.32 -13.35 -23.92
N ALA A 64 14.35 -13.14 -24.81
CA ALA A 64 13.52 -14.20 -25.35
C ALA A 64 14.37 -14.97 -26.35
N SER A 65 14.60 -16.24 -26.06
CA SER A 65 15.21 -17.22 -26.97
C SER A 65 14.23 -17.50 -28.10
N ALA A 66 14.56 -17.01 -29.30
CA ALA A 66 13.81 -17.32 -30.51
C ALA A 66 14.21 -18.72 -30.99
N ASN A 67 13.30 -19.68 -30.92
CA ASN A 67 13.38 -20.90 -31.76
C ASN A 67 12.34 -20.78 -32.85
N ALA A 68 12.84 -20.60 -34.07
CA ALA A 68 12.06 -20.65 -35.28
C ALA A 68 11.63 -22.10 -35.60
N ALA A 69 10.34 -22.30 -35.75
CA ALA A 69 9.80 -23.48 -36.46
C ALA A 69 8.91 -22.97 -37.57
N VAL A 70 9.35 -23.26 -38.80
CA VAL A 70 8.62 -23.06 -40.03
C VAL A 70 7.46 -24.03 -40.09
N GLY A 71 6.25 -23.51 -40.27
CA GLY A 71 5.05 -24.34 -40.49
C GLY A 71 4.11 -23.63 -41.46
N THR A 72 3.89 -24.29 -42.57
CA THR A 72 3.14 -24.01 -43.79
C THR A 72 1.71 -23.50 -43.53
N GLN A 73 1.33 -22.41 -44.22
CA GLN A 73 -0.05 -21.88 -44.28
C GLN A 73 -0.94 -22.75 -45.16
N PRO A 74 -2.22 -22.90 -44.84
CA PRO A 74 -3.28 -23.08 -45.84
C PRO A 74 -4.01 -21.74 -46.07
N GLN A 75 -4.05 -21.31 -47.33
CA GLN A 75 -4.93 -20.28 -47.84
C GLN A 75 -6.38 -20.66 -47.65
N VAL A 76 -7.18 -19.85 -47.00
CA VAL A 76 -8.63 -19.85 -47.10
C VAL A 76 -9.09 -18.55 -47.69
N GLN A 77 -9.79 -18.65 -48.81
CA GLN A 77 -10.37 -17.54 -49.57
C GLN A 77 -11.43 -16.82 -48.73
N ALA A 78 -11.30 -15.52 -48.61
CA ALA A 78 -12.27 -14.64 -47.98
C ALA A 78 -13.37 -14.27 -48.96
N THR A 79 -14.62 -14.48 -48.60
CA THR A 79 -15.82 -13.88 -49.12
C THR A 79 -16.01 -12.49 -48.47
N PRO A 80 -16.39 -11.43 -49.19
CA PRO A 80 -16.60 -10.13 -48.58
C PRO A 80 -17.96 -10.05 -47.90
N ALA A 81 -17.96 -9.98 -46.57
CA ALA A 81 -19.10 -9.54 -45.79
C ALA A 81 -18.91 -8.07 -45.46
N ASN A 82 -19.96 -7.27 -45.66
CA ASN A 82 -20.02 -5.85 -45.29
C ASN A 82 -19.80 -5.71 -43.78
N ASP A 83 -18.60 -5.33 -43.38
CA ASP A 83 -18.32 -4.85 -42.03
C ASP A 83 -18.60 -3.35 -42.00
N GLU A 84 -19.68 -2.98 -41.33
CA GLU A 84 -19.80 -1.65 -40.75
C GLU A 84 -18.51 -1.41 -39.94
N ASP A 85 -17.81 -0.34 -40.21
CA ASP A 85 -16.58 0.08 -39.53
C ASP A 85 -16.80 0.19 -38.02
N VAL A 86 -16.69 -0.90 -37.31
CA VAL A 86 -16.61 -0.90 -35.84
C VAL A 86 -15.20 -0.43 -35.51
N LEU A 87 -15.05 0.88 -35.31
CA LEU A 87 -13.84 1.47 -34.78
C LEU A 87 -13.61 0.87 -33.37
N ARG A 88 -12.79 -0.16 -33.25
CA ARG A 88 -12.29 -0.67 -31.97
C ARG A 88 -11.29 0.34 -31.43
N VAL A 89 -11.79 1.28 -30.62
CA VAL A 89 -10.92 2.18 -29.85
C VAL A 89 -10.47 1.40 -28.63
N GLU A 90 -9.25 0.89 -28.64
CA GLU A 90 -8.60 0.40 -27.43
C GLU A 90 -8.30 1.59 -26.53
N THR A 91 -9.16 1.84 -25.57
CA THR A 91 -9.00 2.89 -24.57
C THR A 91 -8.50 2.27 -23.28
N ASP A 92 -7.29 2.66 -22.86
CA ASP A 92 -6.71 2.26 -21.59
C ASP A 92 -7.42 3.01 -20.45
N LEU A 93 -8.51 2.45 -19.94
CA LEU A 93 -9.21 3.01 -18.78
C LEU A 93 -8.42 2.70 -17.50
N ILE A 94 -7.88 3.76 -16.88
CA ILE A 94 -7.24 3.66 -15.56
C ILE A 94 -8.30 3.75 -14.48
N THR A 95 -8.46 2.69 -13.71
CA THR A 95 -9.42 2.66 -12.59
C THR A 95 -8.70 2.89 -11.26
N VAL A 96 -9.21 3.82 -10.48
CA VAL A 96 -8.66 4.21 -9.18
C VAL A 96 -9.71 3.98 -8.11
N PRO A 97 -9.52 2.99 -7.22
CA PRO A 97 -10.36 2.85 -6.03
C PRO A 97 -10.06 3.98 -5.05
N VAL A 98 -11.12 4.62 -4.55
CA VAL A 98 -11.03 5.77 -3.64
C VAL A 98 -11.86 5.51 -2.40
N SER A 99 -11.26 5.63 -1.24
CA SER A 99 -11.95 5.59 0.06
C SER A 99 -11.93 6.98 0.68
N VAL A 100 -13.10 7.44 1.13
CA VAL A 100 -13.25 8.77 1.74
C VAL A 100 -13.82 8.63 3.15
N PHE A 101 -13.10 9.19 4.13
CA PHE A 101 -13.47 9.16 5.53
C PHE A 101 -13.52 10.58 6.10
N ASP A 102 -14.33 10.78 7.12
CA ASP A 102 -14.27 11.99 7.92
C ASP A 102 -13.09 11.97 8.93
N ARG A 103 -12.99 13.02 9.76
CA ARG A 103 -11.94 13.12 10.78
C ARG A 103 -12.06 12.07 11.89
N SER A 104 -13.25 11.53 12.11
CA SER A 104 -13.51 10.47 13.08
C SER A 104 -13.19 9.07 12.53
N GLY A 105 -12.88 8.98 11.22
CA GLY A 105 -12.58 7.73 10.53
C GLY A 105 -13.84 7.02 10.02
N LEU A 106 -15.00 7.68 10.04
CA LEU A 106 -16.22 7.15 9.46
C LEU A 106 -16.24 7.38 7.95
N TYR A 107 -16.70 6.38 7.21
CA TYR A 107 -16.85 6.46 5.76
C TYR A 107 -17.88 7.53 5.36
N VAL A 108 -17.50 8.38 4.40
CA VAL A 108 -18.39 9.41 3.84
C VAL A 108 -19.12 8.83 2.64
N ALA A 109 -20.41 8.54 2.83
CA ALA A 109 -21.29 8.01 1.78
C ALA A 109 -21.90 9.14 0.90
N ASN A 110 -22.51 8.73 -0.21
CA ASN A 110 -23.31 9.59 -1.09
C ASN A 110 -22.55 10.76 -1.75
N LEU A 111 -21.23 10.62 -1.93
CA LEU A 111 -20.50 11.51 -2.81
C LEU A 111 -20.85 11.20 -4.27
N ARG A 112 -20.96 12.24 -5.08
CA ARG A 112 -21.29 12.16 -6.50
C ARG A 112 -20.03 12.35 -7.35
N ARG A 113 -20.10 11.98 -8.64
CA ARG A 113 -19.00 12.23 -9.60
C ARG A 113 -18.51 13.70 -9.55
N SER A 114 -19.43 14.66 -9.41
CA SER A 114 -19.13 16.09 -9.33
C SER A 114 -18.35 16.50 -8.09
N ASP A 115 -18.36 15.67 -7.03
CA ASP A 115 -17.59 15.93 -5.81
C ASP A 115 -16.12 15.56 -5.98
N PHE A 116 -15.74 14.86 -7.05
CA PHE A 116 -14.38 14.37 -7.29
C PHE A 116 -13.70 15.08 -8.45
N ARG A 117 -12.39 15.26 -8.30
CA ARG A 117 -11.46 15.62 -9.37
C ARG A 117 -10.29 14.67 -9.32
N ILE A 118 -9.78 14.24 -10.47
CA ILE A 118 -8.62 13.37 -10.58
C ILE A 118 -7.55 14.05 -11.43
N PHE A 119 -6.31 13.92 -10.99
CA PHE A 119 -5.16 14.54 -11.66
C PHE A 119 -4.13 13.46 -11.95
N GLU A 120 -3.56 13.48 -13.16
CA GLU A 120 -2.39 12.68 -13.53
C GLU A 120 -1.23 13.63 -13.81
N ASP A 121 -0.10 13.41 -13.13
CA ASP A 121 1.09 14.30 -13.19
C ASP A 121 0.75 15.79 -12.98
N GLY A 122 -0.27 16.08 -12.16
CA GLY A 122 -0.76 17.43 -11.88
C GLY A 122 -1.72 17.99 -12.92
N ILE A 123 -2.02 17.26 -13.99
CA ILE A 123 -2.98 17.66 -15.04
C ILE A 123 -4.33 17.02 -14.72
N GLU A 124 -5.39 17.84 -14.65
CA GLU A 124 -6.75 17.34 -14.41
C GLU A 124 -7.20 16.44 -15.58
N GLN A 125 -7.78 15.28 -15.21
CA GLN A 125 -8.31 14.31 -16.16
C GLN A 125 -9.83 14.27 -16.06
N GLU A 126 -10.49 14.02 -17.20
CA GLU A 126 -11.93 13.82 -17.21
C GLU A 126 -12.28 12.44 -16.62
N ILE A 127 -13.19 12.42 -15.65
CA ILE A 127 -13.69 11.17 -15.09
C ILE A 127 -14.61 10.50 -16.13
N ALA A 128 -14.13 9.46 -16.79
CA ALA A 128 -14.90 8.71 -17.77
C ALA A 128 -15.87 7.70 -17.11
N TYR A 129 -15.48 7.17 -15.95
CA TYR A 129 -16.29 6.21 -15.19
C TYR A 129 -16.35 6.61 -13.72
N PHE A 130 -17.53 6.51 -13.12
CA PHE A 130 -17.76 6.70 -11.70
C PHE A 130 -18.73 5.64 -11.21
N GLY A 131 -18.30 4.84 -10.25
CA GLY A 131 -19.13 3.79 -9.65
C GLY A 131 -19.06 3.85 -8.12
N THR A 132 -20.22 3.70 -7.51
CA THR A 132 -20.37 3.48 -6.07
C THR A 132 -20.88 2.07 -5.80
N GLU A 133 -20.88 1.24 -6.83
CA GLU A 133 -21.52 -0.05 -6.80
C GLU A 133 -20.82 -1.01 -5.85
N ASP A 134 -21.65 -1.70 -5.15
CA ASP A 134 -21.35 -2.74 -4.19
C ASP A 134 -21.06 -4.07 -4.94
N LYS A 135 -20.00 -4.07 -5.77
CA LYS A 135 -19.61 -5.25 -6.54
C LYS A 135 -18.88 -6.26 -5.65
N PRO A 136 -19.06 -7.57 -5.91
CA PRO A 136 -18.30 -8.60 -5.23
C PRO A 136 -16.80 -8.35 -5.35
N PHE A 137 -16.05 -8.74 -4.33
CA PHE A 137 -14.59 -8.66 -4.33
C PHE A 137 -13.97 -9.99 -3.91
N THR A 138 -12.71 -10.16 -4.24
CA THR A 138 -11.91 -11.29 -3.78
C THR A 138 -10.86 -10.84 -2.79
N VAL A 139 -10.79 -11.52 -1.64
CA VAL A 139 -9.74 -11.28 -0.65
C VAL A 139 -8.75 -12.43 -0.69
N VAL A 140 -7.46 -12.10 -0.77
CA VAL A 140 -6.38 -13.03 -0.50
C VAL A 140 -5.97 -12.84 0.97
N LEU A 141 -6.27 -13.84 1.81
CA LEU A 141 -5.76 -13.90 3.18
C LEU A 141 -4.34 -14.47 3.12
N LEU A 142 -3.35 -13.63 3.43
CA LEU A 142 -1.95 -13.99 3.47
C LEU A 142 -1.50 -14.05 4.93
N LEU A 143 -1.37 -15.28 5.47
CA LEU A 143 -1.19 -15.56 6.89
C LEU A 143 0.26 -15.91 7.20
N ASP A 144 0.92 -15.08 8.02
CA ASP A 144 2.22 -15.37 8.57
C ASP A 144 2.09 -16.46 9.65
N THR A 145 2.68 -17.61 9.38
CA THR A 145 2.72 -18.77 10.29
C THR A 145 4.15 -19.06 10.77
N SER A 146 4.97 -18.03 10.90
CA SER A 146 6.30 -18.11 11.49
C SER A 146 6.23 -18.38 12.99
N LEU A 147 7.36 -18.79 13.59
CA LEU A 147 7.41 -19.07 15.02
C LEU A 147 7.14 -17.84 15.89
N SER A 148 7.42 -16.64 15.41
CA SER A 148 7.12 -15.40 16.12
C SER A 148 5.63 -15.18 16.36
N THR A 149 4.76 -15.75 15.50
CA THR A 149 3.30 -15.63 15.58
C THR A 149 2.63 -16.79 16.33
N THR A 150 3.40 -17.79 16.81
CA THR A 150 2.87 -19.04 17.40
C THR A 150 1.87 -18.81 18.53
N TYR A 151 2.17 -17.86 19.42
CA TYR A 151 1.32 -17.58 20.59
C TYR A 151 0.00 -16.90 20.23
N LYS A 152 -0.15 -16.39 19.00
CA LYS A 152 -1.36 -15.72 18.51
C LYS A 152 -2.11 -16.48 17.43
N ILE A 153 -1.67 -17.68 17.06
CA ILE A 153 -2.27 -18.38 15.91
C ILE A 153 -3.76 -18.63 16.06
N GLU A 154 -4.19 -19.02 17.26
CA GLU A 154 -5.61 -19.28 17.49
C GLU A 154 -6.42 -17.97 17.40
N GLU A 155 -5.85 -16.87 17.91
CA GLU A 155 -6.44 -15.53 17.76
C GLU A 155 -6.51 -15.12 16.27
N ILE A 156 -5.41 -15.35 15.50
CA ILE A 156 -5.35 -15.08 14.08
C ILE A 156 -6.37 -15.91 13.31
N ARG A 157 -6.47 -17.23 13.60
CA ARG A 157 -7.44 -18.12 12.96
C ARG A 157 -8.88 -17.71 13.26
N GLN A 158 -9.21 -17.48 14.54
CA GLN A 158 -10.55 -17.04 14.94
C GLN A 158 -10.93 -15.73 14.29
N ALA A 159 -10.01 -14.77 14.25
CA ALA A 159 -10.23 -13.50 13.65
C ALA A 159 -10.36 -13.58 12.12
N ALA A 160 -9.52 -14.39 11.46
CA ALA A 160 -9.66 -14.63 10.02
C ALA A 160 -11.00 -15.30 9.69
N MET A 161 -11.49 -16.24 10.51
CA MET A 161 -12.81 -16.84 10.35
C MET A 161 -13.93 -15.82 10.59
N ALA A 162 -13.84 -15.00 11.64
CA ALA A 162 -14.80 -13.93 11.91
C ALA A 162 -14.86 -12.89 10.78
N PHE A 163 -13.71 -12.56 10.18
CA PHE A 163 -13.67 -11.73 8.98
C PHE A 163 -14.42 -12.37 7.81
N VAL A 164 -14.17 -13.66 7.56
CA VAL A 164 -14.84 -14.39 6.49
C VAL A 164 -16.36 -14.43 6.71
N ASP A 165 -16.83 -14.53 7.95
CA ASP A 165 -18.26 -14.49 8.29
C ASP A 165 -18.91 -13.12 8.01
N GLN A 166 -18.14 -12.05 8.07
CA GLN A 166 -18.62 -10.71 7.73
C GLN A 166 -18.71 -10.45 6.22
N LEU A 167 -18.04 -11.27 5.40
CA LEU A 167 -18.11 -11.15 3.94
C LEU A 167 -19.48 -11.61 3.44
N ARG A 168 -19.90 -11.08 2.29
CA ARG A 168 -21.16 -11.49 1.65
C ARG A 168 -20.98 -12.85 0.97
N MET A 169 -22.11 -13.50 0.67
CA MET A 169 -22.13 -14.81 0.00
C MET A 169 -21.45 -14.78 -1.37
N GLN A 170 -21.44 -13.65 -2.04
CA GLN A 170 -20.83 -13.45 -3.36
C GLN A 170 -19.34 -13.08 -3.30
N ASP A 171 -18.83 -12.65 -2.14
CA ASP A 171 -17.41 -12.35 -1.98
C ASP A 171 -16.62 -13.65 -1.87
N SER A 172 -15.45 -13.66 -2.48
CA SER A 172 -14.58 -14.83 -2.55
C SER A 172 -13.32 -14.64 -1.73
N VAL A 173 -12.75 -15.76 -1.30
CA VAL A 173 -11.51 -15.76 -0.50
C VAL A 173 -10.55 -16.80 -1.05
N MET A 174 -9.28 -16.42 -1.15
CA MET A 174 -8.13 -17.32 -1.28
C MET A 174 -7.36 -17.31 0.03
N VAL A 175 -6.87 -18.45 0.49
CA VAL A 175 -6.05 -18.53 1.70
C VAL A 175 -4.66 -19.03 1.36
N ILE A 176 -3.67 -18.24 1.70
CA ILE A 176 -2.25 -18.56 1.57
C ILE A 176 -1.61 -18.42 2.95
N ASP A 177 -0.87 -19.40 3.41
CA ASP A 177 0.00 -19.25 4.57
C ASP A 177 1.47 -19.26 4.15
N PHE A 178 2.27 -18.56 4.92
CA PHE A 178 3.71 -18.52 4.69
C PHE A 178 4.50 -18.53 6.01
N ASN A 179 5.63 -19.16 5.93
CA ASN A 179 6.75 -19.14 6.84
C ASN A 179 8.01 -19.13 5.96
N ARG A 180 8.97 -20.04 6.12
CA ARG A 180 10.01 -20.26 5.11
C ARG A 180 9.45 -20.73 3.77
N ASN A 181 8.29 -21.41 3.79
CA ASN A 181 7.61 -21.94 2.62
C ASN A 181 6.26 -21.24 2.43
N ILE A 182 5.86 -21.07 1.19
CA ILE A 182 4.57 -20.47 0.81
C ILE A 182 3.64 -21.58 0.37
N LYS A 183 2.42 -21.65 0.93
CA LYS A 183 1.43 -22.68 0.62
C LYS A 183 0.06 -22.08 0.37
N VAL A 184 -0.51 -22.39 -0.79
CA VAL A 184 -1.91 -22.10 -1.07
C VAL A 184 -2.77 -23.14 -0.36
N ARG A 185 -3.58 -22.71 0.59
CA ARG A 185 -4.47 -23.57 1.38
C ARG A 185 -5.82 -23.77 0.72
N THR A 186 -6.31 -22.75 0.04
CA THR A 186 -7.45 -22.86 -0.87
C THR A 186 -7.31 -21.84 -2.00
N GLU A 187 -7.72 -22.24 -3.19
CA GLU A 187 -7.90 -21.33 -4.31
C GLU A 187 -9.13 -20.45 -4.08
N VAL A 188 -9.36 -19.45 -4.95
CA VAL A 188 -10.50 -18.55 -4.87
C VAL A 188 -11.81 -19.32 -4.77
N THR A 189 -12.55 -19.08 -3.71
CA THR A 189 -13.86 -19.72 -3.47
C THR A 189 -14.71 -18.85 -2.54
N ASN A 190 -16.02 -18.95 -2.65
CA ASN A 190 -16.99 -18.39 -1.70
C ASN A 190 -17.59 -19.46 -0.75
N ASP A 191 -17.15 -20.72 -0.85
CA ASP A 191 -17.53 -21.79 0.07
C ASP A 191 -16.90 -21.59 1.44
N ARG A 192 -17.67 -21.09 2.40
CA ARG A 192 -17.23 -20.79 3.76
C ARG A 192 -16.60 -21.99 4.46
N SER A 193 -17.18 -23.18 4.27
CA SER A 193 -16.67 -24.41 4.89
C SER A 193 -15.27 -24.78 4.38
N ARG A 194 -15.02 -24.57 3.08
CA ARG A 194 -13.69 -24.76 2.50
C ARG A 194 -12.69 -23.72 3.00
N ILE A 195 -13.11 -22.46 3.09
CA ILE A 195 -12.28 -21.37 3.58
C ILE A 195 -11.89 -21.62 5.06
N PHE A 196 -12.84 -21.96 5.93
CA PHE A 196 -12.58 -22.24 7.34
C PHE A 196 -11.61 -23.41 7.52
N ARG A 197 -11.81 -24.52 6.80
CA ARG A 197 -10.86 -25.65 6.82
C ARG A 197 -9.46 -25.23 6.35
N ALA A 198 -9.36 -24.30 5.39
CA ALA A 198 -8.09 -23.80 4.90
C ALA A 198 -7.37 -22.96 5.97
N ILE A 199 -8.10 -22.05 6.65
CA ILE A 199 -7.57 -21.25 7.75
C ILE A 199 -7.08 -22.15 8.90
N GLN A 200 -7.87 -23.15 9.28
CA GLN A 200 -7.48 -24.11 10.32
C GLN A 200 -6.25 -24.94 9.98
N LYS A 201 -6.00 -25.21 8.68
CA LYS A 201 -4.83 -25.94 8.19
C LYS A 201 -3.55 -25.11 8.10
N ALA A 202 -3.61 -23.80 8.35
CA ALA A 202 -2.42 -22.96 8.42
C ALA A 202 -1.53 -23.43 9.57
N ASN A 203 -0.32 -23.91 9.27
CA ASN A 203 0.57 -24.55 10.26
C ASN A 203 1.87 -23.79 10.38
N PHE A 204 2.42 -23.81 11.60
CA PHE A 204 3.71 -23.21 11.91
C PHE A 204 4.87 -23.80 11.13
N GLY A 205 5.85 -22.94 10.88
CA GLY A 205 7.13 -23.29 10.34
C GLY A 205 8.21 -22.31 10.78
N SER A 206 9.46 -22.71 10.60
CA SER A 206 10.61 -21.86 10.88
C SER A 206 10.81 -20.81 9.80
N GLY A 207 11.28 -19.63 10.18
CA GLY A 207 11.60 -18.52 9.29
C GLY A 207 10.36 -17.82 8.75
N THR A 208 10.57 -16.68 8.12
CA THR A 208 9.53 -15.82 7.53
C THR A 208 10.01 -15.35 6.18
N SER A 209 9.37 -15.76 5.09
CA SER A 209 9.64 -15.33 3.74
C SER A 209 8.56 -14.34 3.29
N LEU A 210 8.48 -13.19 3.95
CA LEU A 210 7.45 -12.18 3.74
C LEU A 210 7.49 -11.62 2.32
N TYR A 211 8.69 -11.17 1.87
CA TYR A 211 8.81 -10.59 0.53
C TYR A 211 8.55 -11.61 -0.57
N ASP A 212 9.03 -12.85 -0.40
CA ASP A 212 8.74 -13.93 -1.36
C ASP A 212 7.24 -14.25 -1.41
N ALA A 213 6.52 -14.19 -0.26
CA ALA A 213 5.08 -14.44 -0.19
C ALA A 213 4.28 -13.33 -0.86
N VAL A 214 4.67 -12.08 -0.66
CA VAL A 214 4.07 -10.92 -1.32
C VAL A 214 4.31 -10.99 -2.84
N ASP A 215 5.55 -11.22 -3.27
CA ASP A 215 5.90 -11.37 -4.71
C ASP A 215 5.10 -12.52 -5.36
N PHE A 216 5.04 -13.68 -4.69
CA PHE A 216 4.26 -14.83 -5.18
C PHE A 216 2.78 -14.48 -5.34
N THR A 217 2.21 -13.79 -4.36
CA THR A 217 0.79 -13.41 -4.38
C THR A 217 0.51 -12.42 -5.51
N LEU A 218 1.32 -11.37 -5.62
CA LEU A 218 1.14 -10.33 -6.62
C LEU A 218 1.34 -10.87 -8.05
N ARG A 219 2.47 -11.57 -8.33
CA ARG A 219 2.80 -12.00 -9.70
C ARG A 219 2.07 -13.23 -10.19
N ARG A 220 1.69 -14.15 -9.28
CA ARG A 220 1.22 -15.48 -9.70
C ARG A 220 -0.24 -15.75 -9.37
N ARG A 221 -0.83 -14.93 -8.50
CA ARG A 221 -2.19 -15.17 -8.02
C ARG A 221 -3.15 -14.06 -8.38
N LEU A 222 -2.77 -12.81 -8.20
CA LEU A 222 -3.66 -11.69 -8.44
C LEU A 222 -4.04 -11.51 -9.91
N ASP A 223 -3.11 -11.71 -10.84
CA ASP A 223 -3.37 -11.55 -12.28
C ASP A 223 -4.49 -12.48 -12.78
N ALA A 224 -4.64 -13.67 -12.16
CA ALA A 224 -5.68 -14.62 -12.50
C ALA A 224 -7.04 -14.33 -11.86
N ILE A 225 -7.12 -13.36 -10.94
CA ILE A 225 -8.36 -13.00 -10.22
C ILE A 225 -9.00 -11.81 -10.93
N PRO A 226 -10.18 -12.00 -11.54
CA PRO A 226 -10.89 -10.90 -12.19
C PRO A 226 -11.56 -9.98 -11.16
N GLY A 227 -11.77 -8.74 -11.54
CA GLY A 227 -12.52 -7.76 -10.75
C GLY A 227 -11.78 -7.23 -9.54
N ARG A 228 -12.53 -6.73 -8.56
CA ARG A 228 -12.00 -6.09 -7.36
C ARG A 228 -11.33 -7.11 -6.45
N LYS A 229 -10.14 -6.78 -5.99
CA LYS A 229 -9.33 -7.67 -5.17
C LYS A 229 -8.54 -6.91 -4.11
N ALA A 230 -8.30 -7.58 -3.00
CA ALA A 230 -7.50 -7.07 -1.91
C ALA A 230 -6.67 -8.17 -1.26
N ILE A 231 -5.55 -7.80 -0.66
CA ILE A 231 -4.74 -8.68 0.18
C ILE A 231 -4.92 -8.23 1.64
N VAL A 232 -5.30 -9.15 2.51
CA VAL A 232 -5.24 -8.96 3.96
C VAL A 232 -4.04 -9.74 4.46
N LEU A 233 -3.00 -9.01 4.87
CA LEU A 233 -1.69 -9.55 5.23
C LEU A 233 -1.51 -9.54 6.75
N PHE A 234 -1.49 -10.73 7.35
CA PHE A 234 -1.23 -10.91 8.78
C PHE A 234 0.24 -11.16 9.02
N THR A 235 0.96 -10.24 9.68
CA THR A 235 2.39 -10.39 9.92
C THR A 235 2.90 -9.39 10.96
N ASP A 236 4.06 -9.65 11.54
CA ASP A 236 4.84 -8.66 12.30
C ASP A 236 5.77 -7.81 11.40
N GLY A 237 5.75 -8.08 10.09
CA GLY A 237 6.50 -7.33 9.08
C GLY A 237 7.96 -7.73 8.95
N VAL A 238 8.45 -8.68 9.73
CA VAL A 238 9.86 -9.07 9.72
C VAL A 238 10.11 -10.17 8.70
N ASP A 239 11.01 -9.94 7.76
CA ASP A 239 11.50 -10.94 6.82
C ASP A 239 12.81 -11.54 7.29
N THR A 240 12.93 -12.87 7.27
CA THR A 240 14.14 -13.57 7.70
C THR A 240 14.70 -14.54 6.66
N THR A 241 13.88 -14.99 5.72
CA THR A 241 14.26 -16.10 4.82
C THR A 241 13.90 -15.90 3.35
N SER A 242 13.40 -14.75 2.94
CA SER A 242 13.17 -14.45 1.51
C SER A 242 14.48 -14.49 0.73
N ARG A 243 14.42 -15.05 -0.48
CA ARG A 243 15.60 -15.25 -1.35
C ARG A 243 15.40 -14.74 -2.77
N ARG A 244 14.17 -14.56 -3.21
CA ARG A 244 13.79 -14.23 -4.59
C ARG A 244 13.38 -12.78 -4.72
N ALA A 245 12.68 -12.29 -3.72
CA ALA A 245 12.16 -10.94 -3.65
C ALA A 245 12.78 -10.18 -2.47
N GLY A 246 12.75 -8.87 -2.53
CA GLY A 246 13.22 -7.98 -1.48
C GLY A 246 12.26 -6.84 -1.25
N TYR A 247 12.58 -6.00 -0.28
CA TYR A 247 11.81 -4.84 0.14
C TYR A 247 11.38 -3.97 -1.05
N ASP A 248 12.35 -3.41 -1.79
CA ASP A 248 12.06 -2.45 -2.86
C ASP A 248 11.35 -3.11 -4.06
N SER A 249 11.69 -4.37 -4.39
CA SER A 249 11.07 -5.07 -5.52
C SER A 249 9.60 -5.39 -5.27
N THR A 250 9.22 -5.70 -4.03
CA THR A 250 7.82 -5.96 -3.68
C THR A 250 6.98 -4.69 -3.59
N LEU A 251 7.58 -3.57 -3.17
CA LEU A 251 6.91 -2.27 -3.22
C LEU A 251 6.60 -1.84 -4.65
N SER A 252 7.58 -1.99 -5.56
CA SER A 252 7.36 -1.69 -6.99
C SER A 252 6.24 -2.55 -7.58
N LEU A 253 6.21 -3.84 -7.25
CA LEU A 253 5.13 -4.73 -7.68
C LEU A 253 3.76 -4.35 -7.11
N ALA A 254 3.72 -3.95 -5.85
CA ALA A 254 2.49 -3.53 -5.20
C ALA A 254 1.93 -2.27 -5.86
N GLU A 255 2.79 -1.35 -6.28
CA GLU A 255 2.41 -0.15 -7.03
C GLU A 255 1.81 -0.46 -8.39
N GLU A 256 2.30 -1.51 -9.08
CA GLU A 256 1.74 -1.99 -10.35
C GLU A 256 0.43 -2.77 -10.17
N ALA A 257 0.22 -3.34 -8.98
CA ALA A 257 -0.91 -4.23 -8.74
C ALA A 257 -2.25 -3.47 -8.68
N ASP A 258 -3.27 -4.03 -9.33
CA ASP A 258 -4.66 -3.59 -9.19
C ASP A 258 -5.31 -4.26 -7.97
N ALA A 259 -4.72 -4.05 -6.79
CA ALA A 259 -5.23 -4.60 -5.53
C ALA A 259 -4.78 -3.73 -4.36
N MET A 260 -5.65 -3.55 -3.38
CA MET A 260 -5.27 -2.90 -2.13
C MET A 260 -4.69 -3.90 -1.16
N ILE A 261 -3.69 -3.47 -0.39
CA ILE A 261 -3.07 -4.28 0.64
C ILE A 261 -3.38 -3.70 2.01
N PHE A 262 -3.96 -4.54 2.87
CA PHE A 262 -4.31 -4.24 4.24
C PHE A 262 -3.49 -5.08 5.20
N PRO A 263 -2.34 -4.59 5.65
CA PRO A 263 -1.57 -5.27 6.68
C PRO A 263 -2.30 -5.22 8.03
N ILE A 264 -2.37 -6.35 8.70
CA ILE A 264 -2.75 -6.47 10.12
C ILE A 264 -1.47 -6.76 10.87
N TYR A 265 -0.95 -5.74 11.52
CA TYR A 265 0.32 -5.78 12.22
C TYR A 265 0.18 -6.33 13.63
N TYR A 266 0.96 -7.34 13.96
CA TYR A 266 1.12 -7.87 15.31
C TYR A 266 2.49 -7.52 15.87
N ASN A 267 2.53 -6.91 17.05
CA ASN A 267 3.79 -6.64 17.72
C ASN A 267 4.28 -7.87 18.46
N THR A 268 5.15 -8.66 17.83
CA THR A 268 5.75 -9.85 18.45
C THR A 268 7.03 -9.54 19.22
N PHE A 269 7.58 -8.33 19.10
CA PHE A 269 8.85 -7.95 19.73
C PHE A 269 8.87 -8.07 21.23
N ALA A 270 7.80 -7.71 21.94
CA ALA A 270 7.73 -7.77 23.39
C ALA A 270 7.75 -9.22 23.92
N TRP A 271 7.25 -10.17 23.12
CA TRP A 271 7.21 -11.59 23.46
C TRP A 271 8.51 -12.32 23.15
N ASN A 272 9.26 -11.84 22.18
CA ASN A 272 10.57 -12.40 21.80
C ASN A 272 11.71 -11.89 22.68
N ARG A 273 11.45 -11.05 23.69
CA ARG A 273 12.47 -10.69 24.70
C ARG A 273 12.82 -11.90 25.52
N PRO A 274 14.13 -12.19 25.74
CA PRO A 274 14.55 -13.25 26.66
C PRO A 274 13.92 -13.00 28.02
N ARG A 275 13.00 -13.85 28.44
CA ARG A 275 12.56 -13.89 29.85
C ARG A 275 13.70 -14.48 30.65
N LEU A 276 14.11 -13.78 31.70
CA LEU A 276 15.08 -14.29 32.66
C LEU A 276 14.72 -15.74 33.04
N GLY A 277 15.54 -16.72 32.61
CA GLY A 277 15.38 -18.15 32.95
C GLY A 277 15.09 -19.10 31.77
N PHE A 278 14.90 -18.62 30.54
CA PHE A 278 14.83 -19.50 29.36
C PHE A 278 16.12 -19.40 28.53
N PRO A 279 16.70 -20.55 28.11
CA PRO A 279 17.95 -20.53 27.37
C PRO A 279 17.79 -19.85 26.02
N GLU A 280 18.89 -19.27 25.55
CA GLU A 280 19.10 -18.48 24.32
C GLU A 280 18.60 -19.10 22.99
N ILE A 281 17.94 -20.26 23.03
CA ILE A 281 17.43 -20.98 21.86
C ILE A 281 16.45 -20.13 21.02
N TYR A 282 15.79 -19.17 21.66
CA TYR A 282 14.88 -18.22 20.96
C TYR A 282 15.55 -16.92 20.51
N SER A 283 16.76 -16.63 20.97
CA SER A 283 17.49 -15.43 20.57
C SER A 283 18.14 -15.53 19.18
N GLN A 284 18.25 -16.74 18.64
CA GLN A 284 18.78 -16.95 17.26
C GLN A 284 17.76 -16.70 16.15
N ILE A 285 16.48 -16.58 16.48
CA ILE A 285 15.46 -16.02 15.56
C ILE A 285 15.42 -14.49 15.78
N GLY A 286 16.56 -13.99 16.20
CA GLY A 286 16.84 -12.69 16.72
C GLY A 286 16.53 -11.62 15.72
N THR A 287 15.36 -11.16 15.82
CA THR A 287 14.97 -9.94 15.21
C THR A 287 15.35 -8.82 16.15
N ARG A 288 16.24 -8.00 15.69
CA ARG A 288 16.68 -6.80 16.38
C ARG A 288 15.55 -5.77 16.36
N PRO A 289 15.53 -4.79 17.27
CA PRO A 289 14.57 -3.68 17.21
C PRO A 289 14.49 -3.00 15.83
N GLU A 290 15.65 -2.95 15.13
CA GLU A 290 15.77 -2.37 13.80
C GLU A 290 15.01 -3.17 12.75
N ASP A 291 14.99 -4.51 12.86
CA ASP A 291 14.28 -5.38 11.92
C ASP A 291 12.76 -5.17 12.04
N TYR A 292 12.25 -5.01 13.26
CA TYR A 292 10.85 -4.66 13.50
C TYR A 292 10.52 -3.24 13.04
N ALA A 293 11.44 -2.29 13.20
CA ALA A 293 11.26 -0.94 12.70
C ALA A 293 11.18 -0.93 11.17
N LEU A 294 12.05 -1.71 10.50
CA LEU A 294 12.04 -1.89 9.05
C LEU A 294 10.74 -2.57 8.59
N GLY A 295 10.31 -3.61 9.30
CA GLY A 295 9.06 -4.31 9.03
C GLY A 295 7.84 -3.39 9.10
N ARG A 296 7.71 -2.60 10.18
CA ARG A 296 6.64 -1.61 10.29
C ARG A 296 6.65 -0.61 9.15
N LYS A 297 7.84 -0.10 8.79
CA LYS A 297 8.00 0.82 7.68
C LYS A 297 7.56 0.18 6.36
N TYR A 298 7.96 -1.08 6.11
CA TYR A 298 7.54 -1.81 4.94
C TYR A 298 6.01 -1.93 4.83
N LEU A 299 5.36 -2.30 5.94
CA LEU A 299 3.90 -2.44 5.97
C LEU A 299 3.17 -1.11 5.76
N ASP A 300 3.69 -0.02 6.32
CA ASP A 300 3.15 1.31 6.08
C ASP A 300 3.30 1.70 4.59
N GLU A 301 4.49 1.54 4.00
CA GLU A 301 4.75 1.90 2.60
C GLU A 301 3.93 1.04 1.61
N ILE A 302 3.88 -0.29 1.78
CA ILE A 302 3.13 -1.15 0.86
C ILE A 302 1.62 -0.89 0.90
N SER A 303 1.09 -0.55 2.07
CA SER A 303 -0.31 -0.17 2.19
C SER A 303 -0.61 1.18 1.55
N GLU A 304 0.26 2.19 1.76
CA GLU A 304 0.11 3.51 1.18
C GLU A 304 0.15 3.47 -0.35
N TYR A 305 1.10 2.73 -0.95
CA TYR A 305 1.24 2.62 -2.42
C TYR A 305 0.02 1.97 -3.09
N THR A 306 -0.69 1.12 -2.37
CA THR A 306 -1.88 0.43 -2.89
C THR A 306 -3.20 1.10 -2.52
N GLY A 307 -3.17 2.20 -1.75
CA GLY A 307 -4.37 2.89 -1.26
C GLY A 307 -5.04 2.20 -0.07
N GLY A 308 -4.39 1.19 0.53
CA GLY A 308 -4.82 0.53 1.75
C GLY A 308 -4.38 1.24 3.03
N ARG A 309 -4.38 0.54 4.14
CA ARG A 309 -3.85 1.00 5.43
C ARG A 309 -3.42 -0.14 6.33
N VAL A 310 -2.51 0.15 7.26
CA VAL A 310 -2.12 -0.80 8.30
C VAL A 310 -3.11 -0.76 9.46
N PHE A 311 -3.59 -1.93 9.85
CA PHE A 311 -4.37 -2.11 11.08
C PHE A 311 -3.47 -2.59 12.22
N ARG A 312 -3.63 -1.99 13.39
CA ARG A 312 -2.88 -2.33 14.61
C ARG A 312 -3.89 -2.70 15.71
N PRO A 313 -4.28 -3.97 15.82
CA PRO A 313 -5.32 -4.41 16.75
C PRO A 313 -5.06 -4.04 18.21
N GLU A 314 -3.78 -4.05 18.63
CA GLU A 314 -3.40 -3.70 20.01
C GLU A 314 -3.68 -2.22 20.36
N SER A 315 -3.76 -1.37 19.35
CA SER A 315 -4.04 0.07 19.49
C SER A 315 -5.45 0.45 19.06
N THR A 316 -6.26 -0.52 18.63
CA THR A 316 -7.60 -0.29 18.10
C THR A 316 -8.64 -0.73 19.13
N PRO A 317 -9.56 0.16 19.56
CA PRO A 317 -10.70 -0.28 20.38
C PRO A 317 -11.47 -1.39 19.67
N GLY A 318 -11.78 -2.48 20.41
CA GLY A 318 -12.38 -3.68 19.82
C GLY A 318 -11.38 -4.64 19.16
N GLY A 319 -10.08 -4.29 19.14
CA GLY A 319 -9.01 -5.19 18.75
C GLY A 319 -9.09 -5.67 17.30
N LEU A 320 -8.82 -6.95 17.13
CA LEU A 320 -8.75 -7.59 15.82
C LEU A 320 -10.12 -7.65 15.10
N ALA A 321 -11.21 -7.84 15.83
CA ALA A 321 -12.54 -7.86 15.24
C ALA A 321 -12.90 -6.51 14.59
N ALA A 322 -12.63 -5.39 15.29
CA ALA A 322 -12.85 -4.06 14.74
C ALA A 322 -11.95 -3.75 13.54
N ALA A 323 -10.71 -4.28 13.53
CA ALA A 323 -9.81 -4.15 12.37
C ALA A 323 -10.43 -4.83 11.13
N PHE A 324 -10.96 -6.03 11.28
CA PHE A 324 -11.61 -6.75 10.18
C PHE A 324 -12.90 -6.11 9.70
N GLU A 325 -13.73 -5.68 10.63
CA GLU A 325 -14.95 -4.95 10.30
C GLU A 325 -14.61 -3.70 9.48
N GLY A 326 -13.59 -2.95 9.90
CA GLY A 326 -13.10 -1.78 9.17
C GLY A 326 -12.60 -2.12 7.77
N ILE A 327 -11.88 -3.25 7.59
CA ILE A 327 -11.43 -3.70 6.25
C ILE A 327 -12.63 -4.07 5.39
N ALA A 328 -13.56 -4.88 5.92
CA ALA A 328 -14.72 -5.31 5.17
C ALA A 328 -15.61 -4.13 4.76
N GLU A 329 -15.75 -3.14 5.65
CA GLU A 329 -16.49 -1.93 5.35
C GLU A 329 -15.78 -1.06 4.30
N GLU A 330 -14.47 -0.89 4.41
CA GLU A 330 -13.67 -0.13 3.45
C GLU A 330 -13.72 -0.77 2.06
N LEU A 331 -13.61 -2.09 1.97
CA LEU A 331 -13.73 -2.82 0.70
C LEU A 331 -15.12 -2.70 0.08
N ARG A 332 -16.19 -2.64 0.87
CA ARG A 332 -17.57 -2.51 0.37
C ARG A 332 -17.88 -1.11 -0.14
N ARG A 333 -17.38 -0.09 0.54
CA ARG A 333 -17.81 1.31 0.39
C ARG A 333 -16.77 2.16 -0.35
N GLN A 334 -16.20 1.63 -1.43
CA GLN A 334 -15.26 2.36 -2.27
C GLN A 334 -15.96 3.06 -3.42
N TYR A 335 -15.49 4.26 -3.72
CA TYR A 335 -15.73 4.89 -5.01
C TYR A 335 -14.74 4.37 -6.02
N ASN A 336 -15.19 4.01 -7.20
CA ASN A 336 -14.33 3.64 -8.32
C ASN A 336 -14.36 4.76 -9.35
N ILE A 337 -13.23 5.43 -9.53
CA ILE A 337 -13.08 6.51 -10.48
C ILE A 337 -12.25 5.98 -11.63
N GLY A 338 -12.77 6.07 -12.86
CA GLY A 338 -12.05 5.72 -14.07
C GLY A 338 -11.82 6.93 -14.95
N TYR A 339 -10.63 7.05 -15.50
CA TYR A 339 -10.30 8.06 -16.49
C TYR A 339 -9.46 7.48 -17.61
N ILE A 340 -9.48 8.12 -18.75
CA ILE A 340 -8.64 7.79 -19.89
C ILE A 340 -7.52 8.83 -19.92
N PRO A 341 -6.24 8.44 -19.77
CA PRO A 341 -5.14 9.39 -19.79
C PRO A 341 -5.13 10.25 -21.04
N ALA A 342 -5.06 11.57 -20.89
CA ALA A 342 -4.97 12.51 -22.01
C ALA A 342 -3.68 12.33 -22.83
N LYS A 343 -2.63 11.78 -22.20
CA LYS A 343 -1.37 11.42 -22.84
C LYS A 343 -1.01 10.00 -22.46
N ARG A 344 -0.84 9.15 -23.48
CA ARG A 344 -0.33 7.80 -23.28
C ARG A 344 1.13 7.90 -22.83
N GLY A 345 1.45 7.29 -21.68
CA GLY A 345 2.83 7.20 -21.19
C GLY A 345 3.63 6.12 -21.92
N ASN A 346 4.94 6.14 -21.75
CA ASN A 346 5.81 5.07 -22.25
C ASN A 346 5.75 3.84 -21.32
N PRO A 347 5.88 2.61 -21.85
CA PRO A 347 5.96 1.42 -21.03
C PRO A 347 7.04 1.55 -19.94
N GLY A 348 6.68 1.22 -18.68
CA GLY A 348 7.55 1.39 -17.52
C GLY A 348 7.60 2.81 -16.94
N GLU A 349 6.93 3.78 -17.55
CA GLU A 349 6.81 5.14 -17.02
C GLU A 349 5.86 5.16 -15.82
N ARG A 350 6.30 5.83 -14.74
CA ARG A 350 5.45 6.04 -13.57
C ARG A 350 4.64 7.31 -13.73
N LYS A 351 3.32 7.20 -13.56
CA LYS A 351 2.36 8.29 -13.56
C LYS A 351 1.86 8.55 -12.14
N LEU A 352 1.78 9.81 -11.77
CA LEU A 352 1.31 10.24 -10.46
C LEU A 352 -0.17 10.52 -10.48
N ILE A 353 -0.90 9.97 -9.51
CA ILE A 353 -2.33 10.18 -9.36
C ILE A 353 -2.58 11.01 -8.10
N THR A 354 -3.44 12.00 -8.22
CA THR A 354 -3.97 12.76 -7.10
C THR A 354 -5.48 12.84 -7.23
N VAL A 355 -6.20 12.47 -6.17
CA VAL A 355 -7.66 12.59 -6.11
C VAL A 355 -8.02 13.69 -5.14
N ARG A 356 -8.87 14.62 -5.58
CA ARG A 356 -9.44 15.68 -4.74
C ARG A 356 -10.93 15.47 -4.58
N VAL A 357 -11.43 15.76 -3.38
CA VAL A 357 -12.85 15.79 -3.06
C VAL A 357 -13.22 17.22 -2.69
N ASN A 358 -14.22 17.79 -3.35
CA ASN A 358 -14.69 19.17 -3.17
C ASN A 358 -15.42 19.36 -1.82
N ARG A 359 -14.83 18.84 -0.75
CA ARG A 359 -15.25 19.02 0.65
C ARG A 359 -14.02 19.05 1.53
N PRO A 360 -13.91 20.01 2.44
CA PRO A 360 -12.80 20.11 3.37
C PRO A 360 -12.90 19.07 4.48
N ASN A 361 -11.76 18.83 5.15
CA ASN A 361 -11.70 18.04 6.38
C ASN A 361 -12.01 16.55 6.22
N LEU A 362 -11.78 15.99 5.03
CA LEU A 362 -11.88 14.56 4.74
C LEU A 362 -10.51 13.91 4.64
N ASN A 363 -10.44 12.63 4.97
CA ASN A 363 -9.31 11.76 4.67
C ASN A 363 -9.62 11.03 3.36
N VAL A 364 -8.95 11.42 2.29
CA VAL A 364 -9.06 10.80 0.97
C VAL A 364 -7.92 9.80 0.80
N ARG A 365 -8.23 8.55 0.50
CA ARG A 365 -7.26 7.50 0.20
C ARG A 365 -7.49 6.99 -1.20
N ALA A 366 -6.43 6.96 -1.97
CA ALA A 366 -6.36 6.41 -3.31
C ALA A 366 -4.91 5.97 -3.55
N ARG A 367 -4.69 5.13 -4.56
CA ARG A 367 -3.32 4.91 -5.04
C ARG A 367 -2.74 6.24 -5.51
N ASP A 368 -1.48 6.48 -5.27
CA ASP A 368 -0.82 7.73 -5.62
C ASP A 368 -0.09 7.68 -6.97
N SER A 369 0.03 6.51 -7.56
CA SER A 369 0.72 6.30 -8.84
C SER A 369 0.32 4.97 -9.49
N TYR A 370 0.70 4.81 -10.75
CA TYR A 370 0.72 3.55 -11.47
C TYR A 370 1.89 3.53 -12.45
N ILE A 371 2.26 2.33 -12.90
CA ILE A 371 3.27 2.14 -13.95
C ILE A 371 2.55 1.79 -15.25
N VAL A 372 2.90 2.50 -16.30
CA VAL A 372 2.33 2.25 -17.64
C VAL A 372 2.78 0.86 -18.11
N GLY A 373 1.81 -0.02 -18.36
CA GLY A 373 2.07 -1.38 -18.85
C GLY A 373 2.54 -1.40 -20.31
N ASP A 374 3.15 -2.52 -20.69
CA ASP A 374 3.43 -2.83 -22.09
C ASP A 374 2.10 -3.05 -22.84
N SER A 375 1.86 -2.25 -23.88
CA SER A 375 0.65 -2.30 -24.72
C SER A 375 0.58 -3.56 -25.60
N ASN A 376 1.28 -4.63 -25.25
CA ASN A 376 1.27 -5.86 -26.02
C ASN A 376 0.30 -6.84 -25.36
N PRO A 377 -0.92 -7.07 -25.91
CA PRO A 377 -1.78 -8.13 -25.40
C PRO A 377 -1.03 -9.44 -25.56
N LYS A 378 -0.83 -10.15 -24.46
CA LYS A 378 -0.37 -11.54 -24.50
C LYS A 378 -1.38 -12.33 -25.37
N GLN A 379 -0.98 -12.63 -26.61
CA GLN A 379 -1.64 -13.62 -27.46
C GLN A 379 -1.59 -15.00 -26.81
#